data_ca8a5384de1294d60333c1756487d697
#
_entry.id   ca8a5384de1294d60333c1756487d697
#
_cell.length_a   1.000
_cell.length_b   1.000
_cell.length_c   1.000
_cell.angle_alpha   90.00
_cell.angle_beta   90.00
_cell.angle_gamma   90.00
#
_symmetry.space_group_name_H-M   'P 1'
#
loop_
_entity.id
_entity.type
_entity.pdbx_description
1 polymer ?
#
loop_
_entity_poly.entity_id
_entity_poly.type
_entity_poly.pdbx_seq_one_letter_code
_entity_poly.pdbx_strand_id
1 'polypeptide(L)'
;MSLDIAAITAAVAVHGPLTRILIARIAGSAPRGAGTAMLVWEGGQTGTIGGGALEHMAVQQARAMTQVISTRTIPLGPALGQCCGGSVTLVWERFDATTPPAYVRPILPDANPSARPFDLPAGAAPRLQNGWLTEAAPIPRRAVWIYGAGHVGRALIGVLAPFPDLALTWVDTAADRFSEIPPDVTRLVAADPATVTRYAPADAEHLILT
;
A
#
# COMPACT_ATOMS: atom_id res chain seq x y z
N MET A 1 1.21 4.72 2.17
CA MET A 1 0.20 3.75 1.63
C MET A 1 -0.85 3.56 2.71
N SER A 2 -2.13 3.81 2.40
CA SER A 2 -3.26 3.46 3.27
C SER A 2 -3.33 1.94 3.49
N LEU A 3 -4.06 1.50 4.51
CA LEU A 3 -4.29 0.08 4.76
C LEU A 3 -5.06 -0.54 3.59
N ASP A 4 -4.39 -1.38 2.82
CA ASP A 4 -5.01 -2.17 1.76
C ASP A 4 -5.32 -3.57 2.30
N ILE A 5 -6.56 -3.75 2.74
CA ILE A 5 -7.05 -5.01 3.33
C ILE A 5 -6.97 -6.14 2.30
N ALA A 6 -7.34 -5.87 1.05
CA ALA A 6 -7.33 -6.88 -0.01
C ALA A 6 -5.91 -7.36 -0.31
N ALA A 7 -4.96 -6.42 -0.43
CA ALA A 7 -3.55 -6.75 -0.68
C ALA A 7 -2.94 -7.55 0.48
N ILE A 8 -3.23 -7.20 1.75
CA ILE A 8 -2.76 -7.97 2.91
C ILE A 8 -3.36 -9.37 2.92
N THR A 9 -4.67 -9.50 2.67
CA THR A 9 -5.35 -10.81 2.62
C THR A 9 -4.77 -11.70 1.51
N ALA A 10 -4.53 -11.13 0.33
CA ALA A 10 -3.88 -11.85 -0.77
C ALA A 10 -2.45 -12.26 -0.42
N ALA A 11 -1.67 -11.40 0.23
CA ALA A 11 -0.32 -11.72 0.67
C ALA A 11 -0.30 -12.85 1.72
N VAL A 12 -1.25 -12.84 2.67
CA VAL A 12 -1.43 -13.95 3.64
C VAL A 12 -1.76 -15.26 2.93
N ALA A 13 -2.62 -15.23 1.92
CA ALA A 13 -2.98 -16.44 1.16
C ALA A 13 -1.78 -17.04 0.39
N VAL A 14 -0.86 -16.20 -0.09
CA VAL A 14 0.32 -16.64 -0.87
C VAL A 14 1.49 -17.03 0.02
N HIS A 15 1.78 -16.25 1.07
CA HIS A 15 3.00 -16.37 1.87
C HIS A 15 2.78 -16.96 3.27
N GLY A 16 1.53 -17.21 3.68
CA GLY A 16 1.19 -17.56 5.05
C GLY A 16 1.22 -16.36 6.00
N PRO A 17 1.38 -16.58 7.31
CA PRO A 17 1.42 -15.52 8.30
C PRO A 17 2.49 -14.47 7.97
N LEU A 18 2.14 -13.21 8.10
CA LEU A 18 3.03 -12.08 7.85
C LEU A 18 2.91 -11.00 8.93
N THR A 19 3.92 -10.17 9.04
CA THR A 19 3.92 -8.99 9.90
C THR A 19 3.93 -7.74 9.04
N ARG A 20 2.97 -6.86 9.23
CA ARG A 20 2.99 -5.52 8.67
C ARG A 20 3.71 -4.58 9.64
N ILE A 21 4.61 -3.77 9.10
CA ILE A 21 5.32 -2.72 9.82
C ILE A 21 4.81 -1.39 9.28
N LEU A 22 4.20 -0.57 10.13
CA LEU A 22 3.62 0.72 9.78
C LEU A 22 4.35 1.85 10.50
N ILE A 23 4.68 2.92 9.78
CA ILE A 23 4.98 4.21 10.40
C ILE A 23 3.66 4.86 10.78
N ALA A 24 3.26 4.71 12.03
CA ALA A 24 1.98 5.24 12.52
C ALA A 24 2.05 6.72 12.88
N ARG A 25 3.22 7.22 13.29
CA ARG A 25 3.46 8.61 13.68
C ARG A 25 4.89 9.04 13.41
N ILE A 26 5.06 10.30 13.06
CA ILE A 26 6.37 10.94 12.96
C ILE A 26 6.40 12.21 13.81
N ALA A 27 7.57 12.54 14.35
CA ALA A 27 7.85 13.81 14.98
C ALA A 27 9.22 14.30 14.50
N GLY A 28 9.28 15.52 13.97
CA GLY A 28 10.46 16.04 13.31
C GLY A 28 10.72 15.43 11.93
N SER A 29 11.98 15.40 11.50
CA SER A 29 12.37 14.88 10.18
C SER A 29 12.45 13.36 10.18
N ALA A 30 11.81 12.72 9.20
CA ALA A 30 11.83 11.27 9.01
C ALA A 30 11.98 10.93 7.52
N PRO A 31 12.56 9.76 7.17
CA PRO A 31 12.81 9.37 5.76
C PRO A 31 11.53 9.09 4.97
N ARG A 32 10.45 8.73 5.66
CA ARG A 32 9.13 8.44 5.07
C ARG A 32 8.02 9.01 5.94
N GLY A 33 6.89 9.35 5.33
CA GLY A 33 5.70 9.85 6.01
C GLY A 33 4.95 8.81 6.83
N ALA A 34 4.11 9.27 7.76
CA ALA A 34 3.14 8.42 8.43
C ALA A 34 2.19 7.78 7.40
N GLY A 35 1.80 6.53 7.65
CA GLY A 35 1.04 5.71 6.71
C GLY A 35 1.92 4.85 5.79
N THR A 36 3.23 5.08 5.75
CA THR A 36 4.14 4.19 5.02
C THR A 36 4.25 2.86 5.74
N ALA A 37 4.12 1.77 4.99
CA ALA A 37 4.16 0.42 5.54
C ALA A 37 4.92 -0.55 4.63
N MET A 38 5.37 -1.65 5.22
CA MET A 38 5.94 -2.80 4.54
C MET A 38 5.39 -4.09 5.13
N LEU A 39 5.44 -5.17 4.36
CA LEU A 39 5.06 -6.51 4.80
C LEU A 39 6.31 -7.39 4.88
N VAL A 40 6.39 -8.21 5.93
CA VAL A 40 7.49 -9.14 6.19
C VAL A 40 6.91 -10.52 6.51
N TRP A 41 7.40 -11.56 5.82
CA TRP A 41 7.07 -12.96 6.07
C TRP A 41 8.35 -13.79 6.20
N GLU A 42 8.24 -15.08 6.45
CA GLU A 42 9.40 -15.93 6.73
C GLU A 42 10.47 -15.89 5.63
N GLY A 43 10.06 -15.96 4.38
CA GLY A 43 10.98 -16.02 3.22
C GLY A 43 11.24 -14.68 2.54
N GLY A 44 10.63 -13.55 2.99
CA GLY A 44 10.80 -12.29 2.26
C GLY A 44 10.12 -11.08 2.85
N GLN A 45 10.09 -10.03 2.06
CA GLN A 45 9.45 -8.76 2.40
C GLN A 45 9.04 -7.99 1.15
N THR A 46 8.08 -7.08 1.27
CA THR A 46 7.69 -6.13 0.22
C THR A 46 7.39 -4.76 0.82
N GLY A 47 7.61 -3.71 0.01
CA GLY A 47 7.52 -2.33 0.48
C GLY A 47 8.77 -1.88 1.23
N THR A 48 8.74 -0.67 1.78
CA THR A 48 9.85 -0.07 2.55
C THR A 48 9.34 1.02 3.49
N ILE A 49 9.96 1.14 4.64
CA ILE A 49 9.75 2.24 5.59
C ILE A 49 10.88 3.29 5.55
N GLY A 50 11.73 3.25 4.53
CA GLY A 50 12.79 4.23 4.29
C GLY A 50 14.19 3.65 4.23
N GLY A 51 14.33 2.31 4.34
CA GLY A 51 15.60 1.61 4.21
C GLY A 51 16.57 1.78 5.40
N GLY A 52 17.80 1.31 5.20
CA GLY A 52 18.88 1.47 6.17
C GLY A 52 18.67 0.74 7.50
N ALA A 53 19.33 1.24 8.55
CA ALA A 53 19.34 0.62 9.87
C ALA A 53 17.94 0.53 10.51
N LEU A 54 17.09 1.52 10.28
CA LEU A 54 15.70 1.51 10.80
C LEU A 54 14.92 0.31 10.25
N GLU A 55 14.95 0.14 8.94
CA GLU A 55 14.23 -0.96 8.28
C GLU A 55 14.80 -2.33 8.67
N HIS A 56 16.13 -2.45 8.68
CA HIS A 56 16.80 -3.68 9.08
C HIS A 56 16.38 -4.12 10.50
N MET A 57 16.44 -3.19 11.46
CA MET A 57 16.01 -3.43 12.84
C MET A 57 14.53 -3.80 12.91
N ALA A 58 13.68 -3.10 12.15
CA ALA A 58 12.24 -3.34 12.15
C ALA A 58 11.89 -4.72 11.56
N VAL A 59 12.59 -5.16 10.51
CA VAL A 59 12.45 -6.51 9.91
C VAL A 59 12.91 -7.60 10.87
N GLN A 60 14.05 -7.40 11.56
CA GLN A 60 14.52 -8.35 12.56
C GLN A 60 13.48 -8.51 13.69
N GLN A 61 12.94 -7.40 14.17
CA GLN A 61 11.89 -7.45 15.20
C GLN A 61 10.63 -8.17 14.68
N ALA A 62 10.20 -7.91 13.45
CA ALA A 62 9.05 -8.58 12.84
C ALA A 62 9.21 -10.11 12.80
N ARG A 63 10.41 -10.59 12.45
CA ARG A 63 10.73 -12.03 12.39
C ARG A 63 10.85 -12.70 13.76
N ALA A 64 11.27 -11.93 14.77
CA ALA A 64 11.40 -12.42 16.15
C ALA A 64 10.11 -12.28 16.96
N MET A 65 9.08 -11.61 16.43
CA MET A 65 7.87 -11.27 17.16
C MET A 65 6.98 -12.48 17.39
N THR A 66 6.62 -12.73 18.63
CA THR A 66 5.65 -13.75 19.04
C THR A 66 4.27 -13.16 19.35
N GLN A 67 4.21 -11.87 19.60
CA GLN A 67 2.98 -11.12 19.91
C GLN A 67 2.23 -10.77 18.62
N VAL A 68 0.90 -10.61 18.72
CA VAL A 68 0.08 -10.18 17.58
C VAL A 68 0.35 -8.73 17.20
N ILE A 69 0.60 -7.87 18.20
CA ILE A 69 0.83 -6.42 18.00
C ILE A 69 1.99 -5.97 18.89
N SER A 70 2.82 -5.09 18.35
CA SER A 70 3.88 -4.38 19.09
C SER A 70 3.96 -2.94 18.61
N THR A 71 4.23 -2.01 19.53
CA THR A 71 4.37 -0.59 19.21
C THR A 71 5.63 -0.03 19.88
N ARG A 72 6.42 0.73 19.12
CA ARG A 72 7.65 1.36 19.65
C ARG A 72 7.91 2.70 18.97
N THR A 73 8.26 3.71 19.78
CA THR A 73 8.79 4.98 19.28
C THR A 73 10.32 4.90 19.26
N ILE A 74 10.88 5.23 18.09
CA ILE A 74 12.31 5.09 17.79
C ILE A 74 12.85 6.46 17.42
N PRO A 75 13.80 7.02 18.17
CA PRO A 75 14.50 8.24 17.78
C PRO A 75 15.41 7.95 16.57
N LEU A 76 15.30 8.81 15.55
CA LEU A 76 16.13 8.77 14.36
C LEU A 76 17.34 9.68 14.63
N GLY A 77 18.51 9.10 14.78
CA GLY A 77 19.70 9.88 15.12
C GLY A 77 20.99 9.09 14.91
N PRO A 78 22.11 9.58 15.43
CA PRO A 78 23.42 8.96 15.25
C PRO A 78 23.48 7.48 15.64
N ALA A 79 22.68 7.04 16.61
CA ALA A 79 22.60 5.64 17.02
C ALA A 79 22.08 4.70 15.90
N LEU A 80 21.35 5.23 14.92
CA LEU A 80 20.90 4.50 13.72
C LEU A 80 21.69 4.89 12.47
N GLY A 81 22.78 5.66 12.61
CA GLY A 81 23.56 6.14 11.47
C GLY A 81 22.76 7.07 10.54
N GLN A 82 21.71 7.73 11.05
CA GLN A 82 20.85 8.61 10.27
C GLN A 82 21.08 10.06 10.63
N CYS A 83 21.05 10.93 9.60
CA CYS A 83 21.14 12.38 9.76
C CYS A 83 19.79 13.03 10.16
N CYS A 84 18.70 12.26 10.13
CA CYS A 84 17.37 12.72 10.50
C CYS A 84 17.26 12.85 12.02
N GLY A 85 16.97 14.06 12.51
CA GLY A 85 16.86 14.33 13.96
C GLY A 85 15.47 14.12 14.56
N GLY A 86 14.56 13.42 13.86
CA GLY A 86 13.20 13.17 14.30
C GLY A 86 13.01 11.84 15.04
N SER A 87 11.77 11.42 15.18
CA SER A 87 11.39 10.09 15.67
C SER A 87 10.23 9.52 14.88
N VAL A 88 10.16 8.20 14.84
CA VAL A 88 9.04 7.46 14.25
C VAL A 88 8.41 6.55 15.29
N THR A 89 7.08 6.45 15.28
CA THR A 89 6.38 5.41 16.02
C THR A 89 6.02 4.32 15.03
N LEU A 90 6.63 3.15 15.19
CA LEU A 90 6.32 1.96 14.41
C LEU A 90 5.29 1.12 15.14
N VAL A 91 4.39 0.54 14.35
CA VAL A 91 3.46 -0.49 14.77
C VAL A 91 3.75 -1.74 13.95
N TRP A 92 3.97 -2.86 14.62
CA TRP A 92 4.08 -4.19 14.05
C TRP A 92 2.77 -4.92 14.31
N GLU A 93 2.18 -5.47 13.28
CA GLU A 93 0.92 -6.21 13.36
C GLU A 93 1.06 -7.52 12.60
N ARG A 94 0.82 -8.63 13.27
CA ARG A 94 0.81 -9.94 12.65
C ARG A 94 -0.57 -10.25 12.11
N PHE A 95 -0.63 -10.64 10.84
CA PHE A 95 -1.84 -11.10 10.16
C PHE A 95 -1.68 -12.54 9.72
N ASP A 96 -2.76 -13.30 9.83
CA ASP A 96 -2.90 -14.66 9.34
C ASP A 96 -4.35 -14.88 8.86
N ALA A 97 -4.71 -16.11 8.50
CA ALA A 97 -6.06 -16.44 8.03
C ALA A 97 -7.17 -16.18 9.07
N THR A 98 -6.81 -16.09 10.36
CA THR A 98 -7.75 -15.92 11.48
C THR A 98 -7.80 -14.49 12.02
N THR A 99 -6.81 -13.67 11.66
CA THR A 99 -6.66 -12.28 12.14
C THR A 99 -6.69 -11.32 10.95
N PRO A 100 -7.87 -10.98 10.42
CA PRO A 100 -7.98 -10.08 9.28
C PRO A 100 -7.67 -8.63 9.70
N PRO A 101 -7.09 -7.83 8.79
CA PRO A 101 -6.87 -6.41 9.03
C PRO A 101 -8.19 -5.63 9.12
N ALA A 102 -8.20 -4.55 9.92
CA ALA A 102 -9.34 -3.64 10.07
C ALA A 102 -8.87 -2.18 10.11
N TYR A 103 -9.67 -1.25 9.59
CA TYR A 103 -9.30 0.18 9.57
C TYR A 103 -9.24 0.80 10.97
N VAL A 104 -10.08 0.36 11.89
CA VAL A 104 -10.11 0.82 13.28
C VAL A 104 -9.94 -0.38 14.19
N ARG A 105 -8.86 -0.41 14.96
CA ARG A 105 -8.52 -1.55 15.81
C ARG A 105 -7.76 -1.16 17.06
N PRO A 106 -7.94 -1.87 18.19
CA PRO A 106 -7.13 -1.67 19.37
C PRO A 106 -5.71 -2.20 19.11
N ILE A 107 -4.70 -1.46 19.54
CA ILE A 107 -3.29 -1.86 19.44
C ILE A 107 -2.61 -1.94 20.81
N LEU A 108 -3.28 -1.49 21.87
CA LEU A 108 -2.85 -1.66 23.25
C LEU A 108 -3.90 -2.48 24.00
N PRO A 109 -3.47 -3.33 24.97
CA PRO A 109 -4.38 -4.17 25.74
C PRO A 109 -5.42 -3.40 26.56
N ASP A 110 -5.09 -2.17 26.94
CA ASP A 110 -5.90 -1.27 27.73
C ASP A 110 -6.71 -0.25 26.89
N ALA A 111 -6.82 -0.48 25.59
CA ALA A 111 -7.62 0.37 24.72
C ALA A 111 -9.08 0.39 25.19
N ASN A 112 -9.54 1.57 25.61
CA ASN A 112 -10.90 1.74 26.13
C ASN A 112 -11.93 1.58 24.98
N PRO A 113 -12.84 0.58 25.03
CA PRO A 113 -13.85 0.38 24.00
C PRO A 113 -14.78 1.60 23.81
N SER A 114 -15.08 2.33 24.88
CA SER A 114 -15.91 3.55 24.82
C SER A 114 -15.21 4.73 24.13
N ALA A 115 -13.88 4.66 23.97
CA ALA A 115 -13.07 5.65 23.27
C ALA A 115 -12.69 5.22 21.85
N ARG A 116 -13.40 4.22 21.26
CA ARG A 116 -13.17 3.80 19.88
C ARG A 116 -13.36 4.98 18.94
N PRO A 117 -12.34 5.36 18.13
CA PRO A 117 -12.45 6.49 17.22
C PRO A 117 -13.37 6.18 16.03
N PHE A 118 -13.81 7.24 15.36
CA PHE A 118 -14.51 7.15 14.08
C PHE A 118 -13.54 6.83 12.94
N ASP A 119 -14.10 6.36 11.83
CA ASP A 119 -13.35 6.14 10.60
C ASP A 119 -12.72 7.44 10.09
N LEU A 120 -11.55 7.33 9.47
CA LEU A 120 -10.88 8.47 8.86
C LEU A 120 -11.36 8.67 7.41
N PRO A 121 -11.37 9.92 6.91
CA PRO A 121 -11.55 10.17 5.49
C PRO A 121 -10.50 9.42 4.66
N ALA A 122 -10.89 9.00 3.44
CA ALA A 122 -9.97 8.30 2.54
C ALA A 122 -8.67 9.08 2.33
N GLY A 123 -7.54 8.40 2.38
CA GLY A 123 -6.21 8.99 2.22
C GLY A 123 -5.67 9.78 3.42
N ALA A 124 -6.41 9.91 4.51
CA ALA A 124 -5.91 10.55 5.73
C ALA A 124 -4.74 9.76 6.34
N ALA A 125 -3.83 10.47 6.98
CA ALA A 125 -2.74 9.85 7.73
C ALA A 125 -3.29 9.02 8.92
N PRO A 126 -2.63 7.92 9.30
CA PRO A 126 -3.04 7.11 10.43
C PRO A 126 -3.05 7.92 11.72
N ARG A 127 -3.91 7.54 12.64
CA ARG A 127 -4.01 8.13 13.98
C ARG A 127 -3.83 7.08 15.05
N LEU A 128 -2.96 7.40 16.00
CA LEU A 128 -2.77 6.66 17.25
C LEU A 128 -3.39 7.48 18.38
N GLN A 129 -4.46 6.98 18.98
CA GLN A 129 -5.15 7.68 20.05
C GLN A 129 -5.80 6.70 21.04
N ASN A 130 -5.57 6.87 22.33
CA ASN A 130 -6.19 6.08 23.42
C ASN A 130 -6.08 4.55 23.23
N GLY A 131 -4.92 4.07 22.76
CA GLY A 131 -4.70 2.65 22.50
C GLY A 131 -5.29 2.13 21.19
N TRP A 132 -5.92 3.00 20.38
CA TRP A 132 -6.48 2.66 19.07
C TRP A 132 -5.61 3.14 17.94
N LEU A 133 -5.50 2.32 16.90
CA LEU A 133 -4.98 2.70 15.59
C LEU A 133 -6.14 2.82 14.63
N THR A 134 -6.23 3.98 14.00
CA THR A 134 -7.18 4.24 12.91
C THR A 134 -6.41 4.55 11.64
N GLU A 135 -6.74 3.85 10.58
CA GLU A 135 -6.21 4.10 9.24
C GLU A 135 -7.35 4.38 8.28
N ALA A 136 -7.07 5.24 7.30
CA ALA A 136 -8.05 5.53 6.25
C ALA A 136 -8.13 4.36 5.26
N ALA A 137 -9.32 4.19 4.67
CA ALA A 137 -9.46 3.38 3.48
C ALA A 137 -8.57 3.95 2.34
N PRO A 138 -8.06 3.09 1.43
CA PRO A 138 -7.36 3.59 0.25
C PRO A 138 -8.28 4.51 -0.55
N ILE A 139 -7.69 5.54 -1.16
CA ILE A 139 -8.40 6.32 -2.17
C ILE A 139 -8.71 5.37 -3.33
N PRO A 140 -9.96 5.28 -3.78
CA PRO A 140 -10.29 4.48 -4.95
C PRO A 140 -9.41 4.89 -6.12
N ARG A 141 -8.82 3.92 -6.82
CA ARG A 141 -8.03 4.20 -8.01
C ARG A 141 -8.94 4.74 -9.11
N ARG A 142 -8.53 5.83 -9.76
CA ARG A 142 -9.22 6.35 -10.94
C ARG A 142 -8.99 5.41 -12.11
N ALA A 143 -10.07 4.93 -12.71
CA ALA A 143 -9.99 4.06 -13.87
C ALA A 143 -9.64 4.88 -15.12
N VAL A 144 -8.51 4.55 -15.77
CA VAL A 144 -8.09 5.17 -17.03
C VAL A 144 -7.93 4.08 -18.08
N TRP A 145 -8.69 4.18 -19.13
CA TRP A 145 -8.69 3.26 -20.25
C TRP A 145 -7.99 3.89 -21.46
N ILE A 146 -6.92 3.27 -21.92
CA ILE A 146 -6.06 3.76 -22.99
C ILE A 146 -6.24 2.86 -24.21
N TYR A 147 -6.75 3.41 -25.28
CA TYR A 147 -7.02 2.70 -26.53
C TYR A 147 -5.94 3.00 -27.56
N GLY A 148 -5.18 1.98 -27.93
CA GLY A 148 -4.06 2.04 -28.84
C GLY A 148 -2.72 1.71 -28.15
N ALA A 149 -2.03 0.67 -28.65
CA ALA A 149 -0.71 0.24 -28.16
C ALA A 149 0.44 0.67 -29.11
N GLY A 150 0.24 1.75 -29.87
CA GLY A 150 1.25 2.41 -30.66
C GLY A 150 2.25 3.19 -29.80
N HIS A 151 3.08 4.02 -30.44
CA HIS A 151 4.13 4.79 -29.75
C HIS A 151 3.59 5.69 -28.63
N VAL A 152 2.46 6.37 -28.85
CA VAL A 152 1.84 7.26 -27.87
C VAL A 152 1.31 6.45 -26.68
N GLY A 153 0.61 5.34 -26.95
CA GLY A 153 0.08 4.48 -25.89
C GLY A 153 1.19 3.91 -24.99
N ARG A 154 2.28 3.45 -25.59
CA ARG A 154 3.47 2.97 -24.85
C ARG A 154 4.08 4.06 -23.97
N ALA A 155 4.23 5.27 -24.51
CA ALA A 155 4.76 6.40 -23.75
C ALA A 155 3.84 6.78 -22.58
N LEU A 156 2.52 6.83 -22.81
CA LEU A 156 1.54 7.10 -21.75
C LEU A 156 1.54 6.03 -20.66
N ILE A 157 1.58 4.75 -21.03
CA ILE A 157 1.69 3.65 -20.05
C ILE A 157 2.98 3.81 -19.22
N GLY A 158 4.11 4.10 -19.85
CA GLY A 158 5.38 4.32 -19.14
C GLY A 158 5.34 5.48 -18.15
N VAL A 159 4.58 6.52 -18.46
CA VAL A 159 4.42 7.70 -17.57
C VAL A 159 3.37 7.45 -16.49
N LEU A 160 2.24 6.83 -16.83
CA LEU A 160 1.09 6.70 -15.93
C LEU A 160 1.15 5.48 -15.00
N ALA A 161 1.79 4.38 -15.41
CA ALA A 161 1.86 3.15 -14.62
C ALA A 161 2.48 3.34 -13.20
N PRO A 162 3.47 4.23 -13.00
CA PRO A 162 4.01 4.46 -11.66
C PRO A 162 3.06 5.18 -10.69
N PHE A 163 1.93 5.75 -11.16
CA PHE A 163 0.99 6.45 -10.28
C PHE A 163 0.07 5.47 -9.56
N PRO A 164 0.15 5.36 -8.21
CA PRO A 164 -0.57 4.35 -7.45
C PRO A 164 -2.08 4.61 -7.35
N ASP A 165 -2.53 5.80 -7.68
CA ASP A 165 -3.93 6.24 -7.67
C ASP A 165 -4.65 5.97 -9.01
N LEU A 166 -3.94 5.42 -10.01
CA LEU A 166 -4.51 5.05 -11.30
C LEU A 166 -4.69 3.54 -11.42
N ALA A 167 -5.84 3.14 -11.96
CA ALA A 167 -6.13 1.78 -12.42
C ALA A 167 -6.13 1.79 -13.95
N LEU A 168 -5.03 1.37 -14.57
CA LEU A 168 -4.84 1.45 -16.00
C LEU A 168 -5.36 0.19 -16.70
N THR A 169 -6.19 0.39 -17.73
CA THR A 169 -6.57 -0.66 -18.68
C THR A 169 -6.08 -0.24 -20.06
N TRP A 170 -5.22 -1.05 -20.64
CA TRP A 170 -4.62 -0.81 -21.95
C TRP A 170 -5.25 -1.71 -23.00
N VAL A 171 -5.89 -1.12 -24.00
CA VAL A 171 -6.73 -1.79 -24.99
C VAL A 171 -6.09 -1.67 -26.38
N ASP A 172 -5.99 -2.77 -27.11
CA ASP A 172 -5.69 -2.77 -28.55
C ASP A 172 -6.30 -4.00 -29.23
N THR A 173 -6.24 -4.04 -30.56
CA THR A 173 -6.87 -5.07 -31.40
C THR A 173 -6.11 -6.39 -31.43
N ALA A 174 -4.79 -6.39 -31.16
CA ALA A 174 -3.96 -7.59 -31.23
C ALA A 174 -2.92 -7.63 -30.11
N ALA A 175 -2.61 -8.84 -29.64
CA ALA A 175 -1.71 -9.04 -28.50
C ALA A 175 -0.25 -8.64 -28.76
N ASP A 176 0.20 -8.75 -29.99
CA ASP A 176 1.57 -8.41 -30.45
C ASP A 176 1.82 -6.90 -30.55
N ARG A 177 0.78 -6.08 -30.47
CA ARG A 177 0.91 -4.62 -30.44
C ARG A 177 1.41 -4.07 -29.12
N PHE A 178 1.21 -4.81 -28.03
CA PHE A 178 1.65 -4.41 -26.71
C PHE A 178 3.16 -4.65 -26.58
N SER A 179 3.86 -3.70 -25.97
CA SER A 179 5.22 -3.89 -25.46
C SER A 179 5.20 -4.60 -24.10
N GLU A 180 6.30 -4.55 -23.37
CA GLU A 180 6.32 -4.98 -21.97
C GLU A 180 5.23 -4.26 -21.17
N ILE A 181 4.46 -5.06 -20.44
CA ILE A 181 3.30 -4.57 -19.68
C ILE A 181 3.67 -4.47 -18.22
N PRO A 182 3.60 -3.26 -17.60
CA PRO A 182 3.83 -3.12 -16.17
C PRO A 182 2.86 -3.99 -15.35
N PRO A 183 3.28 -4.51 -14.18
CA PRO A 183 2.49 -5.46 -13.38
C PRO A 183 1.08 -4.98 -13.00
N ASP A 184 0.94 -3.66 -12.79
CA ASP A 184 -0.33 -3.05 -12.34
C ASP A 184 -1.20 -2.54 -13.51
N VAL A 185 -0.84 -2.88 -14.77
CA VAL A 185 -1.60 -2.51 -15.97
C VAL A 185 -2.39 -3.71 -16.49
N THR A 186 -3.70 -3.56 -16.60
CA THR A 186 -4.57 -4.56 -17.21
C THR A 186 -4.48 -4.48 -18.72
N ARG A 187 -4.00 -5.56 -19.37
CA ARG A 187 -4.06 -5.69 -20.83
C ARG A 187 -5.41 -6.21 -21.27
N LEU A 188 -6.00 -5.57 -22.27
CA LEU A 188 -7.24 -6.02 -22.90
C LEU A 188 -7.08 -6.06 -24.42
N VAL A 189 -7.18 -7.25 -25.01
CA VAL A 189 -7.18 -7.43 -26.46
C VAL A 189 -8.63 -7.53 -26.92
N ALA A 190 -9.05 -6.66 -27.85
CA ALA A 190 -10.40 -6.63 -28.39
C ALA A 190 -10.38 -6.32 -29.88
N ALA A 191 -10.94 -7.21 -30.69
CA ALA A 191 -11.02 -7.02 -32.15
C ALA A 191 -11.75 -5.72 -32.54
N ASP A 192 -12.73 -5.32 -31.73
CA ASP A 192 -13.37 -4.02 -31.78
C ASP A 192 -13.29 -3.34 -30.41
N PRO A 193 -12.35 -2.38 -30.25
CA PRO A 193 -12.15 -1.66 -28.99
C PRO A 193 -13.37 -0.87 -28.51
N ALA A 194 -14.26 -0.45 -29.40
CA ALA A 194 -15.47 0.28 -29.02
C ALA A 194 -16.43 -0.62 -28.20
N THR A 195 -16.48 -1.91 -28.46
CA THR A 195 -17.39 -2.82 -27.77
C THR A 195 -17.01 -3.07 -26.32
N VAL A 196 -15.74 -2.87 -25.95
CA VAL A 196 -15.28 -3.11 -24.58
C VAL A 196 -15.46 -1.92 -23.66
N THR A 197 -15.82 -0.74 -24.16
CA THR A 197 -16.11 0.44 -23.34
C THR A 197 -17.22 0.18 -22.32
N ARG A 198 -18.18 -0.69 -22.62
CA ARG A 198 -19.27 -1.09 -21.72
C ARG A 198 -18.80 -1.81 -20.44
N TYR A 199 -17.57 -2.30 -20.43
CA TYR A 199 -16.98 -2.97 -19.25
C TYR A 199 -16.17 -2.01 -18.39
N ALA A 200 -15.94 -0.78 -18.85
CA ALA A 200 -15.30 0.25 -18.06
C ALA A 200 -16.23 0.70 -16.92
N PRO A 201 -15.67 1.07 -15.76
CA PRO A 201 -16.41 1.79 -14.74
C PRO A 201 -17.10 3.04 -15.33
N ALA A 202 -18.27 3.40 -14.81
CA ALA A 202 -19.04 4.52 -15.35
C ALA A 202 -18.32 5.88 -15.26
N ASP A 203 -17.39 5.98 -14.32
CA ASP A 203 -16.53 7.17 -14.06
C ASP A 203 -15.14 7.03 -14.67
N ALA A 204 -14.91 6.03 -15.53
CA ALA A 204 -13.61 5.83 -16.16
C ALA A 204 -13.30 6.96 -17.16
N GLU A 205 -12.04 7.38 -17.18
CA GLU A 205 -11.50 8.26 -18.20
C GLU A 205 -11.01 7.44 -19.40
N HIS A 206 -11.34 7.89 -20.61
CA HIS A 206 -10.99 7.20 -21.84
C HIS A 206 -10.03 8.05 -22.68
N LEU A 207 -8.83 7.52 -22.94
CA LEU A 207 -7.81 8.10 -23.81
C LEU A 207 -7.77 7.33 -25.14
N ILE A 208 -8.30 7.92 -26.19
CA ILE A 208 -8.40 7.31 -27.53
C ILE A 208 -7.26 7.85 -28.39
N LEU A 209 -6.38 6.94 -28.85
CA LEU A 209 -5.12 7.26 -29.53
C LEU A 209 -5.06 6.73 -30.97
N THR A 210 -6.19 6.56 -31.60
CA THR A 210 -6.31 6.05 -33.00
C THR A 210 -6.40 7.18 -34.01
#